data_2faa452809073d14a53e68259d75b5dd
#
_entry.id   2faa452809073d14a53e68259d75b5dd
#
_cell.length_a   1.000
_cell.length_b   1.000
_cell.length_c   1.000
_cell.angle_alpha   90.00
_cell.angle_beta   90.00
_cell.angle_gamma   90.00
#
_symmetry.space_group_name_H-M   'P 1'
#
loop_
_entity.id
_entity.type
_entity.pdbx_description
1 polymer ?
#
loop_
_entity_poly.entity_id
_entity_poly.type
_entity_poly.pdbx_seq_one_letter_code
_entity_poly.pdbx_strand_id
1 'polypeptide(L)'
;MSSKSRSEVPRDLEKKREWIKYQLKIKGLSLAEIGRKHNISRQVVSTALYRPSPRWEHEIASALDMLPFELWPERYDNLGIPLREAS
;
A
#
# COMPACT_ATOMS: atom_id res chain seq x y z
N MET A 1 -10.92 17.02 -1.01
CA MET A 1 -10.88 16.59 -0.01
C MET A 1 -9.75 15.80 0.42
N SER A 2 -9.49 15.62 1.41
CA SER A 2 -8.29 15.19 1.92
C SER A 2 -8.01 13.76 1.73
N SER A 3 -6.82 13.36 2.06
CA SER A 3 -6.42 11.99 1.98
C SER A 3 -7.09 11.19 3.08
N LYS A 4 -7.00 9.88 2.98
CA LYS A 4 -7.56 9.01 3.97
C LYS A 4 -6.79 9.14 5.25
N SER A 5 -7.46 9.00 6.36
CA SER A 5 -6.76 9.04 7.61
C SER A 5 -6.40 7.64 8.03
N ARG A 6 -5.41 7.57 8.91
CA ARG A 6 -4.94 6.33 9.43
C ARG A 6 -6.03 5.52 10.12
N SER A 7 -6.98 6.22 10.75
CA SER A 7 -8.04 5.54 11.48
C SER A 7 -9.03 4.86 10.57
N GLU A 8 -9.04 5.17 9.28
CA GLU A 8 -9.93 4.52 8.33
C GLU A 8 -9.36 3.22 7.81
N VAL A 9 -8.07 2.99 7.99
CA VAL A 9 -7.44 1.81 7.48
C VAL A 9 -7.70 0.63 8.41
N PRO A 10 -8.24 -0.48 7.89
CA PRO A 10 -8.49 -1.65 8.74
C PRO A 10 -7.18 -2.18 9.32
N ARG A 11 -7.24 -2.68 10.54
CA ARG A 11 -6.07 -3.27 11.17
C ARG A 11 -5.89 -4.72 10.76
N ASP A 12 -7.00 -5.41 10.53
CA ASP A 12 -6.94 -6.79 10.09
C ASP A 12 -6.31 -6.83 8.71
N LEU A 13 -5.29 -7.68 8.54
CA LEU A 13 -4.53 -7.71 7.30
C LEU A 13 -5.40 -8.08 6.10
N GLU A 14 -6.27 -9.05 6.28
CA GLU A 14 -7.13 -9.47 5.18
C GLU A 14 -8.07 -8.34 4.77
N LYS A 15 -8.69 -7.69 5.75
CA LYS A 15 -9.58 -6.59 5.46
C LYS A 15 -8.82 -5.39 4.88
N LYS A 16 -7.61 -5.20 5.32
CA LYS A 16 -6.78 -4.13 4.78
C LYS A 16 -6.52 -4.34 3.29
N ARG A 17 -6.23 -5.58 2.90
CA ARG A 17 -5.99 -5.87 1.48
C ARG A 17 -7.20 -5.52 0.65
N GLU A 18 -8.39 -5.90 1.11
CA GLU A 18 -9.61 -5.60 0.38
C GLU A 18 -9.88 -4.11 0.36
N TRP A 19 -9.63 -3.44 1.48
CA TRP A 19 -9.82 -1.99 1.57
C TRP A 19 -8.92 -1.26 0.58
N ILE A 20 -7.67 -1.67 0.48
CA ILE A 20 -6.73 -1.03 -0.44
C ILE A 20 -7.19 -1.20 -1.88
N LYS A 21 -7.59 -2.41 -2.25
CA LYS A 21 -8.06 -2.66 -3.61
C LYS A 21 -9.29 -1.83 -3.92
N TYR A 22 -10.19 -1.70 -2.95
CA TYR A 22 -11.39 -0.92 -3.14
C TYR A 22 -11.06 0.57 -3.31
N GLN A 23 -10.16 1.08 -2.48
CA GLN A 23 -9.79 2.49 -2.58
C GLN A 23 -9.14 2.80 -3.92
N LEU A 24 -8.31 1.88 -4.41
CA LEU A 24 -7.72 2.07 -5.74
C LEU A 24 -8.81 2.10 -6.79
N LYS A 25 -9.77 1.21 -6.67
CA LYS A 25 -10.84 1.13 -7.65
C LYS A 25 -11.66 2.43 -7.69
N ILE A 26 -11.93 3.00 -6.53
CA ILE A 26 -12.66 4.26 -6.47
C ILE A 26 -11.93 5.35 -7.25
N LYS A 27 -10.62 5.32 -7.24
CA LYS A 27 -9.82 6.30 -7.97
C LYS A 27 -9.58 5.93 -9.41
N GLY A 28 -10.19 4.85 -9.88
CA GLY A 28 -9.99 4.40 -11.25
C GLY A 28 -8.66 3.72 -11.47
N LEU A 29 -8.07 3.19 -10.41
CA LEU A 29 -6.77 2.54 -10.47
C LEU A 29 -6.88 1.09 -10.07
N SER A 30 -5.78 0.38 -10.19
CA SER A 30 -5.71 -1.01 -9.75
C SER A 30 -4.25 -1.38 -9.57
N LEU A 31 -4.02 -2.53 -8.93
CA LEU A 31 -2.65 -3.02 -8.79
C LEU A 31 -2.04 -3.29 -10.16
N ALA A 32 -2.85 -3.74 -11.11
CA ALA A 32 -2.36 -3.98 -12.45
C ALA A 32 -1.90 -2.68 -13.12
N GLU A 33 -2.62 -1.58 -12.88
CA GLU A 33 -2.23 -0.29 -13.44
C GLU A 33 -0.90 0.17 -12.87
N ILE A 34 -0.70 -0.02 -11.58
CA ILE A 34 0.56 0.35 -10.96
C ILE A 34 1.69 -0.47 -11.57
N GLY A 35 1.46 -1.76 -11.75
CA GLY A 35 2.47 -2.61 -12.37
C GLY A 35 2.78 -2.22 -13.79
N ARG A 36 1.75 -1.91 -14.57
CA ARG A 36 1.94 -1.53 -15.95
C ARG A 36 2.79 -0.27 -16.08
N LYS A 37 2.58 0.66 -15.15
CA LYS A 37 3.33 1.90 -15.13
C LYS A 37 4.83 1.65 -14.94
N HIS A 38 5.18 0.56 -14.28
CA HIS A 38 6.57 0.24 -14.00
C HIS A 38 7.06 -0.98 -14.78
N ASN A 39 6.27 -1.44 -15.73
CA ASN A 39 6.64 -2.59 -16.57
C ASN A 39 6.86 -3.86 -15.76
N ILE A 40 6.02 -4.08 -14.77
CA ILE A 40 6.10 -5.32 -14.00
C ILE A 40 4.70 -5.86 -13.81
N SER A 41 4.65 -7.13 -13.40
CA SER A 41 3.37 -7.80 -13.28
C SER A 41 2.61 -7.35 -12.04
N ARG A 42 1.31 -7.55 -12.09
CA ARG A 42 0.45 -7.25 -10.96
C ARG A 42 0.87 -8.04 -9.72
N GLN A 43 1.32 -9.28 -9.92
CA GLN A 43 1.73 -10.11 -8.80
C GLN A 43 2.87 -9.51 -8.01
N VAL A 44 3.82 -8.88 -8.70
CA VAL A 44 4.95 -8.26 -8.01
C VAL A 44 4.46 -7.12 -7.13
N VAL A 45 3.57 -6.29 -7.67
CA VAL A 45 3.02 -5.18 -6.89
C VAL A 45 2.23 -5.70 -5.71
N SER A 46 1.41 -6.72 -5.92
CA SER A 46 0.53 -7.21 -4.87
C SER A 46 1.29 -7.90 -3.74
N THR A 47 2.57 -8.21 -3.95
CA THR A 47 3.37 -8.78 -2.89
C THR A 47 3.34 -7.90 -1.64
N ALA A 48 3.29 -6.58 -1.84
CA ALA A 48 3.27 -5.65 -0.72
C ALA A 48 2.04 -5.82 0.17
N LEU A 49 0.97 -6.40 -0.37
CA LEU A 49 -0.24 -6.61 0.41
C LEU A 49 -0.08 -7.77 1.39
N TYR A 50 0.91 -8.62 1.17
CA TYR A 50 1.08 -9.82 1.98
C TYR A 50 2.32 -9.82 2.85
N ARG A 51 3.34 -9.07 2.47
CA ARG A 51 4.57 -9.01 3.25
C ARG A 51 5.30 -7.71 2.96
N PRO A 52 6.26 -7.34 3.81
CA PRO A 52 6.97 -6.08 3.64
C PRO A 52 7.65 -5.98 2.29
N SER A 53 7.41 -4.89 1.62
CA SER A 53 8.01 -4.59 0.34
C SER A 53 8.01 -3.08 0.18
N PRO A 54 8.98 -2.38 0.79
CA PRO A 54 8.94 -0.91 0.88
C PRO A 54 8.70 -0.21 -0.43
N ARG A 55 9.30 -0.69 -1.50
CA ARG A 55 9.12 -0.03 -2.79
C ARG A 55 7.67 -0.04 -3.24
N TRP A 56 7.03 -1.21 -3.20
CA TRP A 56 5.66 -1.30 -3.68
C TRP A 56 4.65 -0.78 -2.68
N GLU A 57 5.01 -0.81 -1.40
CA GLU A 57 4.19 -0.15 -0.39
C GLU A 57 4.13 1.34 -0.68
N HIS A 58 5.26 1.92 -1.04
CA HIS A 58 5.31 3.33 -1.36
C HIS A 58 4.46 3.66 -2.58
N GLU A 59 4.54 2.83 -3.62
CA GLU A 59 3.78 3.07 -4.83
C GLU A 59 2.28 2.97 -4.57
N ILE A 60 1.86 1.97 -3.80
CA ILE A 60 0.45 1.80 -3.49
C ILE A 60 -0.05 2.95 -2.63
N ALA A 61 0.70 3.30 -1.60
CA ALA A 61 0.29 4.40 -0.73
C ALA A 61 0.21 5.70 -1.49
N SER A 62 1.19 5.95 -2.34
CA SER A 62 1.23 7.17 -3.13
C SER A 62 -0.01 7.27 -4.02
N ALA A 63 -0.44 6.15 -4.59
CA ALA A 63 -1.62 6.12 -5.43
C ALA A 63 -2.88 6.48 -4.64
N LEU A 64 -2.85 6.30 -3.33
CA LEU A 64 -3.97 6.63 -2.45
C LEU A 64 -3.76 7.95 -1.72
N ASP A 65 -2.73 8.70 -2.09
CA ASP A 65 -2.40 9.97 -1.44
C ASP A 65 -2.10 9.77 0.03
N MET A 66 -1.42 8.68 0.34
CA MET A 66 -1.06 8.34 1.72
C MET A 66 0.41 8.04 1.81
N LEU A 67 0.91 8.01 3.03
CA LEU A 67 2.27 7.59 3.29
C LEU A 67 2.27 6.11 3.64
N PRO A 68 3.34 5.38 3.31
CA PRO A 68 3.34 3.93 3.56
C PRO A 68 3.08 3.55 5.01
N PHE A 69 3.59 4.33 5.96
CA PHE A 69 3.37 3.98 7.36
C PHE A 69 1.93 4.22 7.81
N GLU A 70 1.15 4.96 7.02
CA GLU A 70 -0.25 5.14 7.33
C GLU A 70 -1.05 3.89 6.96
N LEU A 71 -0.61 3.20 5.91
CA LEU A 71 -1.26 1.96 5.50
C LEU A 71 -0.77 0.78 6.32
N TRP A 72 0.54 0.74 6.58
CA TRP A 72 1.14 -0.40 7.27
C TRP A 72 2.00 0.09 8.44
N PRO A 73 1.38 0.66 9.47
CA PRO A 73 2.16 1.20 10.58
C PRO A 73 3.02 0.14 11.25
N GLU A 74 2.58 -1.12 11.19
CA GLU A 74 3.33 -2.19 11.84
C GLU A 74 4.63 -2.50 11.12
N ARG A 75 4.82 -1.97 9.91
CA ARG A 75 6.04 -2.23 9.14
C ARG A 75 7.07 -1.11 9.22
N TYR A 76 6.77 -0.06 9.97
CA TYR A 76 7.63 1.11 10.05
C TYR A 76 7.84 1.50 11.50
N ASP A 77 8.96 2.18 11.79
CA ASP A 77 9.18 2.67 13.14
C ASP A 77 8.52 4.03 13.28
N ASN A 78 8.70 4.65 14.46
CA ASN A 78 8.02 5.91 14.72
C ASN A 78 8.63 7.08 13.95
N LEU A 79 9.69 6.85 13.20
CA LEU A 79 10.27 7.85 12.33
C LEU A 79 9.84 7.64 10.89
N GLY A 80 9.01 6.62 10.64
CA GLY A 80 8.56 6.33 9.27
C GLY A 80 9.57 5.54 8.46
N ILE A 81 10.52 4.90 9.11
CA ILE A 81 11.55 4.12 8.43
C ILE A 81 11.17 2.64 8.50
N PRO A 82 11.31 1.88 7.41
CA PRO A 82 10.98 0.46 7.44
C PRO A 82 11.72 -0.27 8.55
N LEU A 83 10.99 -1.07 9.32
CA LEU A 83 11.57 -1.82 10.40
C LEU A 83 12.56 -2.84 9.89
N ARG A 84 12.28 -3.41 8.73
CA ARG A 84 13.13 -4.42 8.17
C ARG A 84 12.97 -4.39 6.67
N GLU A 85 14.07 -4.42 5.97
CA GLU A 85 13.99 -4.46 4.53
C GLU A 85 13.67 -5.86 4.08
N ALA A 86 12.88 -5.96 3.03
CA ALA A 86 12.61 -7.24 2.44
C ALA A 86 13.88 -7.68 1.76
N SER A 87 14.38 -8.79 2.11
CA SER A 87 15.65 -9.23 1.52
C SER A 87 15.46 -10.52 0.79
#